data_1d31cf6f3be5171f288048d8cfff0eef
#
_entry.id   1d31cf6f3be5171f288048d8cfff0eef
#
_cell.length_a   1.000
_cell.length_b   1.000
_cell.length_c   1.000
_cell.angle_alpha   90.00
_cell.angle_beta   90.00
_cell.angle_gamma   90.00
#
_symmetry.space_group_name_H-M   'P 1'
#
loop_
_entity.id
_entity.type
_entity.pdbx_description
1 polymer ?
#
loop_
_entity_poly.entity_id
_entity_poly.type
_entity_poly.pdbx_seq_one_letter_code
_entity_poly.pdbx_strand_id
1 'polypeptide(L)'
;MDKELPKGAKVVVIGGGVAGTSCAYHLAKFGWKDVVLLERDQLTSGTTWHAAGLMGQLGASSTITKLRKYTLDLYQELEKKTGLSIGLKQNGAITVATTKERMQELLRQATTAQLSDVEVHVLDKKQTKDLYPVVNNEDIIGSCLLYTSPSPRD
;
A
#
# COMPACT_ATOMS: atom_id res chain seq x y z
N MET A 1 -9.07 -33.46 -7.97
CA MET A 1 -9.50 -33.85 -6.62
C MET A 1 -10.69 -32.99 -6.27
N ASP A 2 -11.87 -33.51 -6.42
CA ASP A 2 -13.11 -32.86 -5.94
C ASP A 2 -13.05 -32.88 -4.42
N LYS A 3 -12.66 -31.77 -3.82
CA LYS A 3 -12.74 -31.62 -2.35
C LYS A 3 -14.21 -31.37 -2.03
N GLU A 4 -14.84 -32.32 -1.36
CA GLU A 4 -16.17 -32.07 -0.78
C GLU A 4 -16.12 -30.79 0.08
N LEU A 5 -17.07 -29.91 -0.15
CA LEU A 5 -17.22 -28.72 0.68
C LEU A 5 -17.58 -29.14 2.12
N PRO A 6 -17.01 -28.49 3.14
CA PRO A 6 -17.40 -28.78 4.52
C PRO A 6 -18.88 -28.47 4.74
N LYS A 7 -19.56 -29.32 5.53
CA LYS A 7 -21.02 -29.16 5.81
C LYS A 7 -21.34 -27.92 6.65
N GLY A 8 -20.32 -27.27 7.24
CA GLY A 8 -20.48 -26.04 8.00
C GLY A 8 -19.10 -25.45 8.33
N ALA A 9 -19.09 -24.19 8.71
CA ALA A 9 -17.91 -23.48 9.22
C ALA A 9 -18.35 -22.37 10.18
N LYS A 10 -17.49 -22.00 11.12
CA LYS A 10 -17.74 -20.86 12.03
C LYS A 10 -17.70 -19.53 11.29
N VAL A 11 -16.83 -19.42 10.29
CA VAL A 11 -16.69 -18.24 9.43
C VAL A 11 -16.56 -18.66 7.98
N VAL A 12 -17.35 -18.04 7.11
CA VAL A 12 -17.24 -18.20 5.66
C VAL A 12 -16.86 -16.86 5.07
N VAL A 13 -15.71 -16.82 4.38
CA VAL A 13 -15.24 -15.65 3.62
C VAL A 13 -15.57 -15.89 2.15
N ILE A 14 -16.34 -15.01 1.55
CA ILE A 14 -16.74 -15.11 0.15
C ILE A 14 -15.92 -14.15 -0.69
N GLY A 15 -15.17 -14.69 -1.65
CA GLY A 15 -14.27 -13.99 -2.54
C GLY A 15 -12.80 -14.11 -2.12
N GLY A 16 -11.97 -14.58 -3.04
CA GLY A 16 -10.53 -14.81 -2.85
C GLY A 16 -9.63 -13.67 -3.38
N GLY A 17 -10.15 -12.44 -3.48
CA GLY A 17 -9.36 -11.26 -3.75
C GLY A 17 -8.54 -10.81 -2.54
N VAL A 18 -7.79 -9.69 -2.65
CA VAL A 18 -6.92 -9.18 -1.57
C VAL A 18 -7.67 -8.99 -0.24
N ALA A 19 -8.91 -8.54 -0.28
CA ALA A 19 -9.71 -8.35 0.94
C ALA A 19 -10.06 -9.68 1.61
N GLY A 20 -10.56 -10.65 0.85
CA GLY A 20 -10.94 -11.96 1.39
C GLY A 20 -9.75 -12.78 1.87
N THR A 21 -8.66 -12.81 1.11
CA THR A 21 -7.42 -13.49 1.52
C THR A 21 -6.82 -12.85 2.77
N SER A 22 -6.83 -11.52 2.86
CA SER A 22 -6.39 -10.79 4.06
C SER A 22 -7.27 -11.12 5.27
N CYS A 23 -8.59 -11.15 5.08
CA CYS A 23 -9.55 -11.49 6.13
C CYS A 23 -9.30 -12.92 6.67
N ALA A 24 -9.18 -13.90 5.79
CA ALA A 24 -8.91 -15.29 6.13
C ALA A 24 -7.56 -15.44 6.85
N TYR A 25 -6.52 -14.75 6.35
CA TYR A 25 -5.20 -14.72 6.99
C TYR A 25 -5.26 -14.19 8.42
N HIS A 26 -5.93 -13.06 8.64
CA HIS A 26 -6.00 -12.46 9.97
C HIS A 26 -6.87 -13.26 10.93
N LEU A 27 -7.97 -13.85 10.45
CA LEU A 27 -8.75 -14.78 11.26
C LEU A 27 -7.88 -15.95 11.74
N ALA A 28 -7.12 -16.57 10.83
CA ALA A 28 -6.19 -17.63 11.19
C ALA A 28 -5.09 -17.15 12.14
N LYS A 29 -4.52 -15.96 11.92
CA LYS A 29 -3.52 -15.34 12.78
C LYS A 29 -4.06 -15.09 14.20
N PHE A 30 -5.35 -14.78 14.33
CA PHE A 30 -6.02 -14.63 15.64
C PHE A 30 -6.53 -15.94 16.24
N GLY A 31 -6.18 -17.10 15.68
CA GLY A 31 -6.49 -18.41 16.23
C GLY A 31 -7.84 -19.00 15.85
N TRP A 32 -8.55 -18.42 14.88
CA TRP A 32 -9.75 -19.01 14.33
C TRP A 32 -9.41 -20.22 13.48
N LYS A 33 -9.94 -21.39 13.82
CA LYS A 33 -9.58 -22.67 13.16
C LYS A 33 -10.59 -23.15 12.15
N ASP A 34 -11.82 -22.69 12.24
CA ASP A 34 -12.92 -23.15 11.41
C ASP A 34 -13.36 -22.02 10.46
N VAL A 35 -12.47 -21.71 9.53
CA VAL A 35 -12.63 -20.64 8.53
C VAL A 35 -12.56 -21.26 7.14
N VAL A 36 -13.57 -20.97 6.33
CA VAL A 36 -13.63 -21.39 4.91
C VAL A 36 -13.59 -20.15 4.03
N LEU A 37 -12.72 -20.14 3.05
CA LEU A 37 -12.71 -19.13 1.99
C LEU A 37 -13.23 -19.78 0.71
N LEU A 38 -14.26 -19.18 0.15
CA LEU A 38 -14.88 -19.58 -1.12
C LEU A 38 -14.49 -18.62 -2.23
N GLU A 39 -13.90 -19.13 -3.29
CA GLU A 39 -13.61 -18.39 -4.52
C GLU A 39 -14.17 -19.19 -5.71
N ARG A 40 -14.81 -18.48 -6.64
CA ARG A 40 -15.45 -19.12 -7.82
C ARG A 40 -14.43 -19.46 -8.92
N ASP A 41 -13.25 -18.86 -8.87
CA ASP A 41 -12.20 -18.99 -9.87
C ASP A 41 -10.83 -19.09 -9.18
N GLN A 42 -9.79 -18.57 -9.73
CA GLN A 42 -8.46 -18.51 -9.11
C GLN A 42 -8.38 -17.36 -8.09
N LEU A 43 -7.62 -17.57 -7.03
CA LEU A 43 -7.34 -16.49 -6.06
C LEU A 43 -6.77 -15.27 -6.79
N THR A 44 -7.28 -14.10 -6.43
CA THR A 44 -6.86 -12.79 -6.97
C THR A 44 -7.17 -12.52 -8.44
N SER A 45 -7.81 -13.44 -9.18
CA SER A 45 -8.12 -13.29 -10.61
C SER A 45 -9.13 -12.18 -10.95
N GLY A 46 -9.87 -11.68 -9.95
CA GLY A 46 -10.86 -10.61 -10.12
C GLY A 46 -10.25 -9.21 -10.08
N THR A 47 -10.89 -8.28 -9.38
CA THR A 47 -10.48 -6.87 -9.26
C THR A 47 -9.04 -6.69 -8.74
N THR A 48 -8.55 -7.60 -7.90
CA THR A 48 -7.19 -7.53 -7.36
C THR A 48 -6.13 -7.56 -8.45
N TRP A 49 -6.31 -8.36 -9.50
CA TRP A 49 -5.39 -8.43 -10.63
C TRP A 49 -5.29 -7.10 -11.40
N HIS A 50 -6.35 -6.29 -11.40
CA HIS A 50 -6.40 -5.01 -12.11
C HIS A 50 -5.87 -3.83 -11.30
N ALA A 51 -5.49 -4.05 -10.03
CA ALA A 51 -4.96 -2.98 -9.18
C ALA A 51 -3.57 -2.54 -9.66
N ALA A 52 -3.31 -1.24 -9.64
CA ALA A 52 -2.02 -0.68 -10.02
C ALA A 52 -0.88 -1.06 -9.06
N GLY A 53 -1.19 -1.58 -7.87
CA GLY A 53 -0.21 -2.01 -6.88
C GLY A 53 0.49 -0.87 -6.13
N LEU A 54 0.05 0.37 -6.30
CA LEU A 54 0.62 1.51 -5.58
C LEU A 54 0.26 1.46 -4.09
N MET A 55 1.26 1.44 -3.24
CA MET A 55 1.11 1.34 -1.79
C MET A 55 1.56 2.61 -1.09
N GLY A 56 0.64 3.58 -0.98
CA GLY A 56 0.89 4.81 -0.24
C GLY A 56 0.70 4.62 1.26
N GLN A 57 1.58 5.18 2.08
CA GLN A 57 1.45 5.12 3.54
C GLN A 57 0.49 6.17 4.09
N LEU A 58 0.56 7.41 3.59
CA LEU A 58 -0.30 8.49 4.06
C LEU A 58 -1.74 8.33 3.54
N GLY A 59 -2.70 8.34 4.44
CA GLY A 59 -4.13 8.28 4.16
C GLY A 59 -4.85 9.59 4.52
N ALA A 60 -6.14 9.65 4.17
CA ALA A 60 -7.00 10.81 4.46
C ALA A 60 -7.28 11.01 5.96
N SER A 61 -7.04 10.00 6.79
CA SER A 61 -7.16 10.06 8.24
C SER A 61 -6.06 9.26 8.93
N SER A 62 -5.86 9.51 10.23
CA SER A 62 -4.89 8.77 11.04
C SER A 62 -5.19 7.26 11.07
N THR A 63 -6.45 6.88 11.08
CA THR A 63 -6.87 5.46 11.04
C THR A 63 -6.46 4.80 9.72
N ILE A 64 -6.70 5.46 8.59
CA ILE A 64 -6.28 4.93 7.28
C ILE A 64 -4.76 4.90 7.15
N THR A 65 -4.06 5.91 7.67
CA THR A 65 -2.59 5.91 7.69
C THR A 65 -2.05 4.73 8.50
N LYS A 66 -2.60 4.46 9.70
CA LYS A 66 -2.21 3.29 10.51
C LYS A 66 -2.45 1.97 9.78
N LEU A 67 -3.61 1.82 9.12
CA LEU A 67 -3.93 0.63 8.35
C LEU A 67 -2.95 0.42 7.18
N ARG A 68 -2.59 1.48 6.46
CA ARG A 68 -1.63 1.42 5.36
C ARG A 68 -0.21 1.08 5.82
N LYS A 69 0.25 1.66 6.93
CA LYS A 69 1.53 1.30 7.55
C LYS A 69 1.54 -0.18 7.93
N TYR A 70 0.52 -0.64 8.65
CA TYR A 70 0.39 -2.04 9.01
C TYR A 70 0.43 -2.96 7.78
N THR A 71 -0.23 -2.57 6.69
CA THR A 71 -0.23 -3.35 5.44
C THR A 71 1.18 -3.47 4.86
N LEU A 72 1.94 -2.38 4.86
CA LEU A 72 3.32 -2.38 4.37
C LEU A 72 4.23 -3.28 5.20
N ASP A 73 4.15 -3.14 6.54
CA ASP A 73 4.92 -3.97 7.46
C ASP A 73 4.56 -5.47 7.29
N LEU A 74 3.26 -5.76 7.15
CA LEU A 74 2.78 -7.12 6.91
C LEU A 74 3.34 -7.71 5.61
N TYR A 75 3.41 -6.94 4.54
CA TYR A 75 3.95 -7.41 3.27
C TYR A 75 5.43 -7.77 3.39
N GLN A 76 6.22 -6.95 4.06
CA GLN A 76 7.62 -7.26 4.34
C GLN A 76 7.77 -8.51 5.24
N GLU A 77 6.88 -8.65 6.23
CA GLU A 77 6.85 -9.84 7.10
C GLU A 77 6.50 -11.11 6.30
N LEU A 78 5.51 -11.02 5.40
CA LEU A 78 5.10 -12.14 4.56
C LEU A 78 6.20 -12.58 3.60
N GLU A 79 6.91 -11.65 2.97
CA GLU A 79 8.04 -11.96 2.10
C GLU A 79 9.13 -12.73 2.86
N LYS A 80 9.49 -12.27 4.06
CA LYS A 80 10.45 -12.95 4.92
C LYS A 80 9.99 -14.36 5.37
N LYS A 81 8.70 -14.49 5.67
CA LYS A 81 8.13 -15.77 6.16
C LYS A 81 7.94 -16.81 5.08
N THR A 82 7.56 -16.38 3.89
CA THR A 82 7.24 -17.29 2.78
C THR A 82 8.42 -17.57 1.87
N GLY A 83 9.43 -16.70 1.87
CA GLY A 83 10.52 -16.73 0.89
C GLY A 83 10.09 -16.36 -0.52
N LEU A 84 8.84 -15.90 -0.70
CA LEU A 84 8.29 -15.48 -1.99
C LEU A 84 8.38 -13.97 -2.11
N SER A 85 9.02 -13.48 -3.17
CA SER A 85 9.04 -12.04 -3.42
C SER A 85 7.66 -11.54 -3.79
N ILE A 86 7.22 -10.48 -3.12
CA ILE A 86 5.99 -9.74 -3.44
C ILE A 86 6.26 -8.56 -4.38
N GLY A 87 7.52 -8.37 -4.79
CA GLY A 87 7.94 -7.27 -5.66
C GLY A 87 7.84 -5.90 -5.00
N LEU A 88 7.85 -5.81 -3.68
CA LEU A 88 7.74 -4.55 -2.94
C LEU A 88 9.04 -3.76 -3.07
N LYS A 89 8.96 -2.59 -3.75
CA LYS A 89 10.07 -1.65 -3.87
C LYS A 89 9.67 -0.34 -3.19
N GLN A 90 10.45 0.12 -2.21
CA GLN A 90 10.18 1.34 -1.46
C GLN A 90 10.99 2.52 -2.02
N ASN A 91 10.74 2.90 -3.26
CA ASN A 91 11.46 4.01 -3.94
C ASN A 91 10.88 5.38 -3.58
N GLY A 92 9.70 5.42 -2.95
CA GLY A 92 8.99 6.64 -2.65
C GLY A 92 8.16 7.18 -3.82
N ALA A 93 7.37 8.21 -3.53
CA ALA A 93 6.61 8.96 -4.51
C ALA A 93 6.84 10.46 -4.32
N ILE A 94 7.10 11.16 -5.42
CA ILE A 94 7.31 12.60 -5.43
C ILE A 94 6.01 13.28 -5.87
N THR A 95 5.54 14.21 -5.07
CA THR A 95 4.44 15.11 -5.46
C THR A 95 5.00 16.50 -5.61
N VAL A 96 4.86 17.08 -6.80
CA VAL A 96 5.38 18.42 -7.14
C VAL A 96 4.35 19.52 -6.90
N ALA A 97 4.84 20.72 -6.58
CA ALA A 97 4.06 21.95 -6.48
C ALA A 97 4.55 22.96 -7.52
N THR A 98 3.61 23.42 -8.35
CA THR A 98 3.83 24.47 -9.34
C THR A 98 3.22 25.81 -8.92
N THR A 99 2.44 25.83 -7.82
CA THR A 99 1.86 27.05 -7.24
C THR A 99 2.18 27.12 -5.75
N LYS A 100 2.13 28.33 -5.20
CA LYS A 100 2.34 28.56 -3.75
C LYS A 100 1.29 27.84 -2.90
N GLU A 101 0.05 27.85 -3.32
CA GLU A 101 -1.07 27.19 -2.63
C GLU A 101 -0.86 25.67 -2.60
N ARG A 102 -0.40 25.10 -3.72
CA ARG A 102 -0.07 23.68 -3.76
C ARG A 102 1.10 23.34 -2.85
N MET A 103 2.11 24.21 -2.78
CA MET A 103 3.24 24.01 -1.86
C MET A 103 2.80 24.07 -0.39
N GLN A 104 1.92 25.00 -0.03
CA GLN A 104 1.35 25.05 1.33
C GLN A 104 0.59 23.75 1.69
N GLU A 105 -0.20 23.23 0.75
CA GLU A 105 -0.89 21.95 0.96
C GLU A 105 0.08 20.79 1.14
N LEU A 106 1.17 20.74 0.36
CA LEU A 106 2.22 19.71 0.54
C LEU A 106 2.90 19.82 1.90
N LEU A 107 3.19 21.03 2.38
CA LEU A 107 3.75 21.25 3.71
C LEU A 107 2.79 20.78 4.82
N ARG A 108 1.50 21.05 4.67
CA ARG A 108 0.46 20.55 5.59
C ARG A 108 0.41 19.02 5.60
N GLN A 109 0.46 18.40 4.42
CA GLN A 109 0.50 16.94 4.30
C GLN A 109 1.78 16.36 4.92
N ALA A 110 2.93 17.01 4.73
CA ALA A 110 4.19 16.61 5.35
C ALA A 110 4.10 16.63 6.88
N THR A 111 3.53 17.70 7.45
CA THR A 111 3.30 17.77 8.91
C THR A 111 2.38 16.64 9.39
N THR A 112 1.29 16.37 8.66
CA THR A 112 0.37 15.27 8.99
C THR A 112 1.06 13.90 8.91
N ALA A 113 1.94 13.72 7.93
CA ALA A 113 2.72 12.49 7.77
C ALA A 113 3.66 12.27 8.97
N GLN A 114 4.38 13.31 9.40
CA GLN A 114 5.26 13.27 10.57
C GLN A 114 4.50 12.91 11.86
N LEU A 115 3.30 13.46 12.06
CA LEU A 115 2.45 13.11 13.20
C LEU A 115 2.00 11.63 13.21
N SER A 116 2.15 10.96 12.09
CA SER A 116 1.80 9.54 11.91
C SER A 116 3.03 8.65 11.75
N ASP A 117 4.23 9.15 12.04
CA ASP A 117 5.52 8.48 11.82
C ASP A 117 5.69 7.97 10.38
N VAL A 118 5.21 8.72 9.41
CA VAL A 118 5.44 8.47 7.98
C VAL A 118 6.60 9.34 7.54
N GLU A 119 7.62 8.71 6.99
CA GLU A 119 8.80 9.40 6.49
C GLU A 119 8.45 10.27 5.29
N VAL A 120 8.81 11.55 5.38
CA VAL A 120 8.51 12.57 4.38
C VAL A 120 9.64 13.59 4.31
N HIS A 121 10.03 13.95 3.09
CA HIS A 121 11.02 14.99 2.84
C HIS A 121 10.43 16.09 1.97
N VAL A 122 10.56 17.32 2.42
CA VAL A 122 10.23 18.50 1.61
C VAL A 122 11.48 18.88 0.83
N LEU A 123 11.36 18.96 -0.48
CA LEU A 123 12.47 19.18 -1.40
C LEU A 123 12.28 20.50 -2.14
N ASP A 124 13.38 21.21 -2.32
CA ASP A 124 13.42 22.37 -3.21
C ASP A 124 13.48 21.95 -4.70
N LYS A 125 13.44 22.93 -5.59
CA LYS A 125 13.49 22.74 -7.03
C LYS A 125 14.73 21.97 -7.50
N LYS A 126 15.89 22.25 -6.91
CA LYS A 126 17.17 21.60 -7.28
C LYS A 126 17.18 20.16 -6.79
N GLN A 127 16.87 19.93 -5.52
CA GLN A 127 16.77 18.60 -4.93
C GLN A 127 15.76 17.71 -5.67
N THR A 128 14.63 18.28 -6.11
CA THR A 128 13.63 17.57 -6.92
C THR A 128 14.23 17.10 -8.25
N LYS A 129 15.00 17.97 -8.92
CA LYS A 129 15.67 17.63 -10.19
C LYS A 129 16.77 16.60 -10.01
N ASP A 130 17.55 16.72 -8.95
CA ASP A 130 18.65 15.78 -8.64
C ASP A 130 18.10 14.37 -8.36
N LEU A 131 16.96 14.29 -7.65
CA LEU A 131 16.31 13.02 -7.31
C LEU A 131 15.56 12.41 -8.51
N TYR A 132 14.97 13.23 -9.36
CA TYR A 132 14.21 12.78 -10.54
C TYR A 132 14.65 13.55 -11.80
N PRO A 133 15.76 13.12 -12.42
CA PRO A 133 16.42 13.88 -13.50
C PRO A 133 15.58 14.09 -14.76
N VAL A 134 14.55 13.26 -15.00
CA VAL A 134 13.69 13.39 -16.18
C VAL A 134 12.59 14.44 -16.03
N VAL A 135 12.37 14.97 -14.81
CA VAL A 135 11.34 15.98 -14.59
C VAL A 135 11.74 17.31 -15.24
N ASN A 136 10.80 17.96 -15.97
CA ASN A 136 10.95 19.39 -16.26
C ASN A 136 10.62 20.18 -15.00
N ASN A 137 11.62 20.90 -14.47
CA ASN A 137 11.50 21.62 -13.21
C ASN A 137 11.31 23.14 -13.38
N GLU A 138 11.13 23.66 -14.58
CA GLU A 138 11.04 25.11 -14.82
C GLU A 138 9.97 25.78 -13.96
N ASP A 139 8.79 25.15 -13.89
CA ASP A 139 7.61 25.66 -13.16
C ASP A 139 7.49 25.09 -11.73
N ILE A 140 8.43 24.23 -11.31
CA ILE A 140 8.36 23.62 -9.98
C ILE A 140 8.87 24.59 -8.93
N ILE A 141 8.08 24.83 -7.89
CA ILE A 141 8.45 25.61 -6.71
C ILE A 141 9.16 24.71 -5.67
N GLY A 142 8.67 23.48 -5.53
CA GLY A 142 9.21 22.47 -4.63
C GLY A 142 8.41 21.19 -4.76
N SER A 143 8.79 20.19 -3.98
CA SER A 143 8.11 18.90 -3.95
C SER A 143 8.10 18.28 -2.56
N CYS A 144 7.35 17.22 -2.41
CA CYS A 144 7.33 16.39 -1.22
C CYS A 144 7.58 14.94 -1.66
N LEU A 145 8.63 14.34 -1.14
CA LEU A 145 8.90 12.91 -1.25
C LEU A 145 8.27 12.20 -0.07
N LEU A 146 7.35 11.31 -0.35
CA LEU A 146 6.77 10.36 0.60
C LEU A 146 7.34 8.98 0.29
N TYR A 147 7.92 8.31 1.27
CA TYR A 147 8.32 6.93 1.08
C TYR A 147 7.08 6.03 1.03
N THR A 148 6.65 5.81 -0.20
CA THR A 148 5.57 4.90 -0.55
C THR A 148 6.15 3.79 -1.40
N SER A 149 5.51 2.65 -1.47
CA SER A 149 5.95 1.60 -2.39
C SER A 149 5.39 1.83 -3.78
N PRO A 150 6.21 1.77 -4.82
CA PRO A 150 5.72 1.70 -6.18
C PRO A 150 5.14 0.33 -6.52
N SER A 151 4.50 0.26 -7.67
CA SER A 151 3.87 -0.94 -8.21
C SER A 151 4.84 -2.14 -8.31
N PRO A 152 4.42 -3.33 -7.98
CA PRO A 152 5.19 -4.55 -8.24
C PRO A 152 5.24 -4.95 -9.73
N ARG A 153 4.79 -4.09 -10.65
CA ARG A 153 4.70 -4.39 -12.08
C ARG A 153 5.80 -3.73 -12.94
N ASP A 154 6.75 -3.02 -12.34
CA ASP A 154 7.89 -2.41 -13.04
C ASP A 154 9.13 -3.30 -12.99
#